data_e739dbbde40229eb1d398bce8d7906f8
#
_entry.id   e739dbbde40229eb1d398bce8d7906f8
#
_cell.length_a   1.000
_cell.length_b   1.000
_cell.length_c   1.000
_cell.angle_alpha   90.00
_cell.angle_beta   90.00
_cell.angle_gamma   90.00
#
_symmetry.space_group_name_H-M   'P 1'
#
loop_
_entity.id
_entity.type
_entity.pdbx_description
1 polymer ?
#
loop_
_entity_poly.entity_id
_entity_poly.type
_entity_poly.pdbx_seq_one_letter_code
_entity_poly.pdbx_strand_id
1 'polypeptide(L)'
;MVDPGHNFALHTAAPAKAMLAYMNPEDQAKIIDSITYTRYNENTIITKRSFVKNLKETREKGYATDLAEEIINLHCVACPIFNHKLEPIASIWITGPSDRLQPERFDEIGEIIGESALKISRRLGYEPELNGHSAYE
;
A
#
# COMPACT_ATOMS: atom_id res chain seq x y z
N MET A 1 18.33 0.56 10.75
CA MET A 1 18.06 -0.88 10.57
C MET A 1 16.71 -1.16 11.23
N VAL A 2 15.86 -1.97 10.64
CA VAL A 2 14.56 -2.34 11.25
C VAL A 2 14.79 -3.59 12.10
N ASP A 3 14.39 -3.54 13.35
CA ASP A 3 14.55 -4.67 14.27
C ASP A 3 13.52 -5.77 13.99
N PRO A 4 13.88 -7.04 14.15
CA PRO A 4 12.93 -8.15 14.05
C PRO A 4 11.76 -7.95 15.03
N GLY A 5 10.53 -8.12 14.53
CA GLY A 5 9.32 -7.92 15.33
C GLY A 5 8.81 -6.48 15.41
N HIS A 6 9.42 -5.55 14.70
CA HIS A 6 8.92 -4.18 14.61
C HIS A 6 7.51 -4.16 13.98
N ASN A 7 6.58 -3.46 14.64
CA ASN A 7 5.23 -3.25 14.14
C ASN A 7 5.11 -1.84 13.55
N PHE A 8 4.96 -1.79 12.24
CA PHE A 8 4.72 -0.51 11.56
C PHE A 8 3.29 -0.03 11.77
N ALA A 9 3.13 1.29 11.85
CA ALA A 9 1.82 1.91 11.93
C ALA A 9 1.05 1.78 10.63
N LEU A 10 -0.29 1.65 10.71
CA LEU A 10 -1.15 1.48 9.53
C LEU A 10 -1.11 2.68 8.57
N HIS A 11 -0.87 3.88 9.09
CA HIS A 11 -0.85 5.11 8.27
C HIS A 11 0.51 5.45 7.67
N THR A 12 1.56 4.70 8.00
CA THR A 12 2.91 4.90 7.46
C THR A 12 3.34 3.79 6.52
N ALA A 13 2.96 2.55 6.82
CA ALA A 13 3.44 1.36 6.09
C ALA A 13 2.83 1.25 4.68
N ALA A 14 3.66 1.26 3.65
CA ALA A 14 3.21 1.05 2.28
C ALA A 14 2.42 -0.26 2.08
N PRO A 15 2.82 -1.41 2.66
CA PRO A 15 2.02 -2.64 2.58
C PRO A 15 0.60 -2.50 3.12
N ALA A 16 0.43 -1.81 4.26
CA ALA A 16 -0.90 -1.57 4.84
C ALA A 16 -1.74 -0.65 3.95
N LYS A 17 -1.16 0.42 3.44
CA LYS A 17 -1.83 1.34 2.52
C LYS A 17 -2.27 0.64 1.23
N ALA A 18 -1.43 -0.24 0.69
CA ALA A 18 -1.76 -1.02 -0.50
C ALA A 18 -3.01 -1.89 -0.29
N MET A 19 -3.17 -2.49 0.88
CA MET A 19 -4.36 -3.27 1.21
C MET A 19 -5.56 -2.38 1.50
N LEU A 20 -5.40 -1.36 2.34
CA LEU A 20 -6.47 -0.43 2.74
C LEU A 20 -7.11 0.28 1.55
N ALA A 21 -6.31 0.69 0.56
CA ALA A 21 -6.78 1.40 -0.62
C ALA A 21 -7.82 0.62 -1.44
N TYR A 22 -7.81 -0.71 -1.36
CA TYR A 22 -8.68 -1.60 -2.13
C TYR A 22 -9.73 -2.33 -1.28
N MET A 23 -9.80 -2.06 0.01
CA MET A 23 -10.85 -2.63 0.86
C MET A 23 -12.21 -2.08 0.49
N ASN A 24 -13.28 -2.83 0.81
CA ASN A 24 -14.63 -2.30 0.67
C ASN A 24 -14.80 -1.04 1.56
N PRO A 25 -15.65 -0.08 1.14
CA PRO A 25 -15.74 1.21 1.83
C PRO A 25 -16.11 1.12 3.31
N GLU A 26 -16.93 0.16 3.71
CA GLU A 26 -17.37 0.00 5.09
C GLU A 26 -16.21 -0.43 6.01
N ASP A 27 -15.49 -1.48 5.63
CA ASP A 27 -14.34 -1.98 6.39
C ASP A 27 -13.18 -0.99 6.38
N GLN A 28 -12.94 -0.35 5.24
CA GLN A 28 -11.92 0.70 5.11
C GLN A 28 -12.21 1.85 6.09
N ALA A 29 -13.45 2.34 6.15
CA ALA A 29 -13.85 3.42 7.05
C ALA A 29 -13.65 3.06 8.52
N LYS A 30 -14.01 1.83 8.92
CA LYS A 30 -13.80 1.36 10.30
C LYS A 30 -12.32 1.38 10.69
N ILE A 31 -11.45 0.90 9.81
CA ILE A 31 -10.01 0.88 10.07
C ILE A 31 -9.45 2.30 10.13
N ILE A 32 -9.78 3.14 9.15
CA ILE A 32 -9.33 4.54 9.10
C ILE A 32 -9.74 5.30 10.37
N ASP A 33 -10.97 5.10 10.84
CA ASP A 33 -11.49 5.75 12.06
C ASP A 33 -10.79 5.24 13.34
N SER A 34 -10.23 4.02 13.31
CA SER A 34 -9.52 3.43 14.44
C SER A 34 -8.05 3.89 14.57
N ILE A 35 -7.50 4.51 13.53
CA ILE A 35 -6.08 4.88 13.51
C ILE A 35 -5.81 6.07 14.44
N THR A 36 -4.78 5.93 15.27
CA THR A 36 -4.15 7.06 15.94
C THR A 36 -3.03 7.57 15.03
N TYR A 37 -3.19 8.77 14.48
CA TYR A 37 -2.23 9.36 13.53
C TYR A 37 -1.02 9.95 14.27
N THR A 38 -0.22 9.08 14.87
CA THR A 38 1.02 9.46 15.55
C THR A 38 2.01 10.04 14.56
N ARG A 39 2.58 11.18 14.91
CA ARG A 39 3.67 11.80 14.14
C ARG A 39 5.00 11.16 14.54
N TYR A 40 5.67 10.53 13.61
CA TYR A 40 7.01 9.98 13.80
C TYR A 40 8.10 10.96 13.34
N ASN A 41 7.82 11.71 12.29
CA ASN A 41 8.72 12.73 11.74
C ASN A 41 7.91 13.73 10.87
N GLU A 42 8.60 14.61 10.17
CA GLU A 42 7.97 15.64 9.34
C GLU A 42 7.21 15.08 8.12
N ASN A 43 7.56 13.87 7.68
CA ASN A 43 6.94 13.24 6.50
C ASN A 43 5.67 12.45 6.84
N THR A 44 5.40 12.21 8.13
CA THR A 44 4.25 11.41 8.56
C THR A 44 2.93 12.08 8.19
N ILE A 45 2.02 11.32 7.58
CA ILE A 45 0.63 11.75 7.38
C ILE A 45 -0.08 11.73 8.74
N ILE A 46 -0.55 12.87 9.21
CA ILE A 46 -1.06 13.04 10.58
C ILE A 46 -2.55 13.35 10.68
N THR A 47 -3.26 13.38 9.57
CA THR A 47 -4.71 13.62 9.56
C THR A 47 -5.45 12.56 8.76
N LYS A 48 -6.64 12.22 9.22
CA LYS A 48 -7.56 11.34 8.48
C LYS A 48 -7.78 11.82 7.05
N ARG A 49 -8.02 13.11 6.87
CA ARG A 49 -8.27 13.71 5.53
C ARG A 49 -7.11 13.47 4.57
N SER A 50 -5.87 13.73 5.01
CA SER A 50 -4.70 13.52 4.19
C SER A 50 -4.46 12.04 3.92
N PHE A 51 -4.74 11.18 4.88
CA PHE A 51 -4.62 9.74 4.72
C PHE A 51 -5.63 9.17 3.71
N VAL A 52 -6.89 9.58 3.78
CA VAL A 52 -7.93 9.21 2.80
C VAL A 52 -7.53 9.65 1.39
N LYS A 53 -7.00 10.85 1.24
CA LYS A 53 -6.47 11.34 -0.03
C LYS A 53 -5.33 10.47 -0.54
N ASN A 54 -4.40 10.11 0.33
CA ASN A 54 -3.27 9.23 0.00
C ASN A 54 -3.72 7.84 -0.45
N LEU A 55 -4.73 7.25 0.19
CA LEU A 55 -5.31 5.97 -0.23
C LEU A 55 -5.99 6.06 -1.59
N LYS A 56 -6.66 7.17 -1.88
CA LYS A 56 -7.26 7.41 -3.20
C LYS A 56 -6.18 7.48 -4.29
N GLU A 57 -5.12 8.23 -4.05
CA GLU A 57 -3.98 8.32 -4.96
C GLU A 57 -3.30 6.96 -5.15
N THR A 58 -3.17 6.17 -4.09
CA THR A 58 -2.66 4.80 -4.14
C THR A 58 -3.49 3.94 -5.08
N ARG A 59 -4.81 3.99 -4.97
CA ARG A 59 -5.71 3.26 -5.86
C ARG A 59 -5.61 3.71 -7.32
N GLU A 60 -5.48 5.00 -7.56
CA GLU A 60 -5.32 5.57 -8.90
C GLU A 60 -4.00 5.16 -9.56
N LYS A 61 -2.91 5.10 -8.79
CA LYS A 61 -1.58 4.71 -9.29
C LYS A 61 -1.40 3.20 -9.40
N GLY A 62 -2.11 2.42 -8.59
CA GLY A 62 -1.95 0.97 -8.50
C GLY A 62 -0.85 0.50 -7.55
N TYR A 63 -0.20 1.39 -6.83
CA TYR A 63 0.79 1.07 -5.81
C TYR A 63 0.77 2.09 -4.66
N ALA A 64 1.15 1.64 -3.48
CA ALA A 64 1.33 2.48 -2.30
C ALA A 64 2.80 2.82 -2.09
N THR A 65 3.05 3.94 -1.41
CA THR A 65 4.41 4.38 -1.06
C THR A 65 4.52 4.70 0.42
N ASP A 66 5.74 4.51 0.95
CA ASP A 66 6.18 5.09 2.20
C ASP A 66 7.40 5.97 1.88
N LEU A 67 7.27 7.27 2.09
CA LEU A 67 8.28 8.28 1.84
C LEU A 67 8.96 8.69 3.14
N ALA A 68 9.62 7.76 3.79
CA ALA A 68 10.28 7.96 5.09
C ALA A 68 9.30 8.47 6.17
N GLU A 69 8.07 7.95 6.16
CA GLU A 69 6.97 8.45 6.99
C GLU A 69 7.05 7.99 8.45
N GLU A 70 7.76 6.89 8.72
CA GLU A 70 8.05 6.42 10.08
C GLU A 70 9.56 6.36 10.33
N ILE A 71 10.30 5.73 9.43
CA ILE A 71 11.75 5.61 9.52
C ILE A 71 12.41 6.55 8.50
N ILE A 72 13.18 7.50 9.00
CA ILE A 72 13.92 8.45 8.16
C ILE A 72 14.86 7.69 7.21
N ASN A 73 14.97 8.17 5.97
CA ASN A 73 15.82 7.59 4.92
C ASN A 73 15.42 6.18 4.46
N LEU A 74 14.19 5.75 4.76
CA LEU A 74 13.64 4.49 4.27
C LEU A 74 12.44 4.77 3.36
N HIS A 75 12.48 4.27 2.13
CA HIS A 75 11.35 4.31 1.20
C HIS A 75 10.83 2.91 0.92
N CYS A 76 9.51 2.81 0.67
CA CYS A 76 8.87 1.57 0.29
C CYS A 76 7.90 1.80 -0.88
N VAL A 77 7.76 0.79 -1.73
CA VAL A 77 6.72 0.70 -2.77
C VAL A 77 6.04 -0.65 -2.62
N ALA A 78 4.72 -0.67 -2.55
CA ALA A 78 3.93 -1.87 -2.29
C ALA A 78 2.75 -2.00 -3.24
N CYS A 79 2.40 -3.24 -3.60
CA CYS A 79 1.20 -3.57 -4.37
C CYS A 79 0.35 -4.60 -3.63
N PRO A 80 -0.99 -4.52 -3.74
CA PRO A 80 -1.89 -5.48 -3.12
C PRO A 80 -1.91 -6.81 -3.86
N ILE A 81 -2.20 -7.86 -3.12
CA ILE A 81 -2.47 -9.21 -3.64
C ILE A 81 -3.92 -9.53 -3.32
N PHE A 82 -4.69 -9.94 -4.35
CA PHE A 82 -6.12 -10.23 -4.24
C PHE A 82 -6.41 -11.73 -4.25
N ASN A 83 -7.51 -12.12 -3.60
CA ASN A 83 -8.06 -13.47 -3.68
C ASN A 83 -9.13 -13.58 -4.79
N HIS A 84 -9.79 -14.75 -4.89
CA HIS A 84 -10.87 -15.03 -5.85
C HIS A 84 -12.14 -14.18 -5.64
N LYS A 85 -12.27 -13.56 -4.47
CA LYS A 85 -13.39 -12.63 -4.15
C LYS A 85 -13.04 -11.16 -4.41
N LEU A 86 -11.89 -10.89 -5.05
CA LEU A 86 -11.36 -9.55 -5.30
C LEU A 86 -11.03 -8.77 -4.02
N GLU A 87 -10.79 -9.48 -2.92
CA GLU A 87 -10.42 -8.89 -1.64
C GLU A 87 -8.89 -8.76 -1.53
N PRO A 88 -8.36 -7.63 -1.05
CA PRO A 88 -6.93 -7.50 -0.78
C PRO A 88 -6.58 -8.29 0.49
N ILE A 89 -5.85 -9.39 0.34
CA ILE A 89 -5.53 -10.30 1.45
C ILE A 89 -4.06 -10.26 1.86
N ALA A 90 -3.22 -9.68 1.04
CA ALA A 90 -1.79 -9.58 1.27
C ALA A 90 -1.22 -8.41 0.46
N SER A 91 0.06 -8.16 0.62
CA SER A 91 0.80 -7.23 -0.21
C SER A 91 2.22 -7.73 -0.43
N ILE A 92 2.80 -7.31 -1.54
CA ILE A 92 4.23 -7.50 -1.86
C ILE A 92 4.86 -6.12 -1.99
N TRP A 93 6.09 -5.95 -1.48
CA TRP A 93 6.74 -4.64 -1.51
C TRP A 93 8.24 -4.73 -1.62
N ILE A 94 8.83 -3.62 -2.04
CA ILE A 94 10.26 -3.36 -1.99
C ILE A 94 10.50 -2.24 -0.98
N THR A 95 11.52 -2.39 -0.17
CA THR A 95 12.02 -1.36 0.74
C THR A 95 13.50 -1.13 0.50
N GLY A 96 13.94 0.08 0.66
CA GLY A 96 15.33 0.45 0.50
C GLY A 96 15.67 1.83 1.02
N PRO A 97 16.98 2.14 1.13
CA PRO A 97 17.43 3.47 1.44
C PRO A 97 16.88 4.50 0.44
N SER A 98 16.50 5.68 0.93
CA SER A 98 15.86 6.72 0.11
C SER A 98 16.73 7.23 -1.04
N ASP A 99 18.05 7.16 -0.91
CA ASP A 99 19.02 7.53 -1.95
C ASP A 99 19.06 6.53 -3.10
N ARG A 100 18.69 5.26 -2.85
CA ARG A 100 18.61 4.19 -3.86
C ARG A 100 17.21 3.99 -4.41
N LEU A 101 16.21 4.10 -3.55
CA LEU A 101 14.80 3.96 -3.92
C LEU A 101 14.18 5.36 -4.01
N GLN A 102 14.55 6.08 -5.07
CA GLN A 102 14.12 7.47 -5.29
C GLN A 102 12.73 7.55 -5.89
N PRO A 103 11.93 8.61 -5.56
CA PRO A 103 10.56 8.78 -6.06
C PRO A 103 10.42 8.75 -7.58
N GLU A 104 11.44 9.21 -8.33
CA GLU A 104 11.47 9.22 -9.78
C GLU A 104 11.37 7.81 -10.39
N ARG A 105 11.71 6.79 -9.60
CA ARG A 105 11.65 5.38 -10.01
C ARG A 105 10.40 4.65 -9.54
N PHE A 106 9.53 5.30 -8.79
CA PHE A 106 8.38 4.62 -8.16
C PHE A 106 7.39 4.06 -9.17
N ASP A 107 7.11 4.77 -10.26
CA ASP A 107 6.19 4.28 -11.28
C ASP A 107 6.74 3.00 -11.96
N GLU A 108 8.01 2.98 -12.31
CA GLU A 108 8.69 1.81 -12.86
C GLU A 108 8.66 0.62 -11.89
N ILE A 109 9.04 0.87 -10.64
CA ILE A 109 9.09 -0.15 -9.59
C ILE A 109 7.68 -0.65 -9.26
N GLY A 110 6.72 0.25 -9.17
CA GLY A 110 5.31 -0.09 -8.95
C GLY A 110 4.75 -0.99 -10.04
N GLU A 111 5.11 -0.76 -11.29
CA GLU A 111 4.74 -1.61 -12.42
C GLU A 111 5.34 -3.01 -12.30
N ILE A 112 6.63 -3.12 -12.00
CA ILE A 112 7.33 -4.40 -11.82
C ILE A 112 6.73 -5.20 -10.65
N ILE A 113 6.52 -4.55 -9.50
CA ILE A 113 5.91 -5.19 -8.32
C ILE A 113 4.47 -5.58 -8.62
N GLY A 114 3.73 -4.73 -9.34
CA GLY A 114 2.35 -4.97 -9.75
C GLY A 114 2.19 -6.21 -10.62
N GLU A 115 3.11 -6.45 -11.55
CA GLU A 115 3.14 -7.68 -12.34
C GLU A 115 3.34 -8.92 -11.46
N SER A 116 4.23 -8.86 -10.50
CA SER A 116 4.46 -9.96 -9.56
C SER A 116 3.24 -10.18 -8.65
N ALA A 117 2.63 -9.10 -8.16
CA ALA A 117 1.41 -9.15 -7.36
C ALA A 117 0.24 -9.78 -8.15
N LEU A 118 0.10 -9.44 -9.42
CA LEU A 118 -0.92 -10.01 -10.30
C LEU A 118 -0.72 -11.51 -10.51
N LYS A 119 0.51 -11.96 -10.75
CA LYS A 119 0.83 -13.38 -10.87
C LYS A 119 0.45 -14.18 -9.61
N ILE A 120 0.75 -13.64 -8.44
CA ILE A 120 0.38 -14.28 -7.16
C ILE A 120 -1.14 -14.27 -7.00
N SER A 121 -1.79 -13.15 -7.27
CA SER A 121 -3.25 -13.02 -7.18
C SER A 121 -3.98 -14.03 -8.07
N ARG A 122 -3.52 -14.20 -9.30
CA ARG A 122 -4.10 -15.19 -10.23
C ARG A 122 -3.95 -16.62 -9.73
N ARG A 123 -2.86 -16.95 -9.08
CA ARG A 123 -2.69 -18.25 -8.41
C ARG A 123 -3.65 -18.46 -7.24
N LEU A 124 -4.13 -17.37 -6.66
CA LEU A 124 -5.14 -17.38 -5.59
C LEU A 124 -6.57 -17.30 -6.12
N GLY A 125 -6.75 -17.43 -7.44
CA GLY A 125 -8.06 -17.42 -8.07
C GLY A 125 -8.61 -16.04 -8.43
N TYR A 126 -7.77 -15.00 -8.42
CA TYR A 126 -8.17 -13.67 -8.85
C TYR A 126 -8.40 -13.65 -10.37
N GLU A 127 -9.65 -13.42 -10.76
CA GLU A 127 -10.10 -13.39 -12.15
C GLU A 127 -11.07 -12.20 -12.34
N PRO A 128 -10.56 -10.97 -12.41
CA PRO A 128 -11.40 -9.77 -12.49
C PRO A 128 -12.26 -9.72 -13.75
N GLU A 129 -11.80 -10.32 -14.84
CA GLU A 129 -12.50 -10.35 -16.11
C GLU A 129 -13.83 -11.13 -16.02
N LEU A 130 -13.89 -12.19 -15.19
CA LEU A 130 -15.11 -13.00 -15.00
C LEU A 130 -16.16 -12.30 -14.12
N ASN A 131 -15.71 -11.37 -13.27
CA ASN A 131 -16.58 -10.65 -12.34
C ASN A 131 -17.00 -9.27 -12.85
N GLY A 132 -16.59 -8.88 -14.07
CA GLY A 132 -16.96 -7.62 -14.71
C GLY A 132 -16.35 -6.36 -14.06
N HIS A 133 -15.47 -6.52 -13.10
CA HIS A 133 -14.78 -5.42 -12.41
C HIS A 133 -13.32 -5.76 -12.24
N SER A 134 -12.42 -4.87 -12.68
CA SER A 134 -11.02 -4.95 -12.33
C SER A 134 -10.80 -4.22 -11.00
N ALA A 135 -10.09 -4.85 -10.07
CA ALA A 135 -9.71 -4.19 -8.81
C ALA A 135 -8.68 -3.06 -9.04
N TYR A 136 -8.08 -3.02 -10.22
CA TYR A 136 -7.08 -2.01 -10.61
C TYR A 136 -7.69 -0.85 -11.43
N GLU A 137 -8.99 -0.84 -11.66
CA GLU A 137 -9.71 0.25 -12.33
C GLU A 137 -10.31 1.25 -11.36
#